data_a643a170e5afd57886c7c16d286d2a23
#
_entry.id   a643a170e5afd57886c7c16d286d2a23
#
_cell.length_a   1.000
_cell.length_b   1.000
_cell.length_c   1.000
_cell.angle_alpha   90.00
_cell.angle_beta   90.00
_cell.angle_gamma   90.00
#
_symmetry.space_group_name_H-M   'P 1'
#
loop_
_entity.id
_entity.type
_entity.pdbx_description
1 polymer ?
#
loop_
_entity_poly.entity_id
_entity_poly.type
_entity_poly.pdbx_seq_one_letter_code
_entity_poly.pdbx_strand_id
1 'polypeptide(L)'
;MPEEVRITGVVYLPWRPGDPITSKLLRELPTAQIEAVINKRLFAMKREHTVTGGKIVLPSGRKLVERDLLKPLGGTAKQDTDFYERVALQHGRLAQEGDKNPSATIAQINGVALTTAQGWVAKARARGLLPPGRRGRAG
;
A
#
# COMPACT_ATOMS: atom_id res chain seq x y z
N MET A 1 11.27 1.45 -7.36
CA MET A 1 10.13 0.53 -7.15
C MET A 1 10.16 0.05 -5.73
N PRO A 2 9.09 0.17 -4.96
CA PRO A 2 9.00 -0.58 -3.72
C PRO A 2 8.88 -2.05 -4.10
N GLU A 3 9.89 -2.83 -3.76
CA GLU A 3 9.84 -4.27 -3.97
C GLU A 3 8.81 -4.86 -3.01
N GLU A 4 7.77 -5.45 -3.57
CA GLU A 4 6.83 -6.24 -2.83
C GLU A 4 7.53 -7.54 -2.40
N VAL A 5 7.47 -7.84 -1.12
CA VAL A 5 8.00 -9.11 -0.63
C VAL A 5 7.07 -10.23 -1.06
N ARG A 6 7.63 -11.22 -1.75
CA ARG A 6 6.95 -12.46 -2.13
C ARG A 6 7.67 -13.64 -1.51
N ILE A 7 6.90 -14.61 -1.07
CA ILE A 7 7.44 -15.87 -0.60
C ILE A 7 7.81 -16.70 -1.83
N THR A 8 9.11 -16.87 -2.08
CA THR A 8 9.63 -17.68 -3.20
C THR A 8 9.92 -19.11 -2.81
N GLY A 9 9.91 -19.40 -1.51
CA GLY A 9 10.12 -20.74 -0.99
C GLY A 9 9.82 -20.82 0.50
N VAL A 10 9.44 -22.00 0.94
CA VAL A 10 9.20 -22.32 2.35
C VAL A 10 9.98 -23.55 2.71
N VAL A 11 10.80 -23.46 3.76
CA VAL A 11 11.50 -24.61 4.33
C VAL A 11 10.73 -25.06 5.57
N TYR A 12 10.22 -26.27 5.54
CA TYR A 12 9.56 -26.87 6.68
C TYR A 12 10.54 -27.76 7.43
N LEU A 13 10.79 -27.45 8.67
CA LEU A 13 11.58 -28.28 9.57
C LEU A 13 10.64 -28.97 10.55
N PRO A 14 10.55 -30.32 10.55
CA PRO A 14 9.73 -31.02 11.51
C PRO A 14 10.25 -30.78 12.93
N TRP A 15 9.32 -30.59 13.86
CA TRP A 15 9.68 -30.36 15.26
C TRP A 15 10.44 -31.56 15.86
N ARG A 16 10.14 -32.76 15.39
CA ARG A 16 10.85 -33.99 15.79
C ARG A 16 11.36 -34.70 14.54
N PRO A 17 12.56 -35.27 14.56
CA PRO A 17 13.04 -36.12 13.48
C PRO A 17 12.07 -37.26 13.22
N GLY A 18 11.60 -37.41 11.98
CA GLY A 18 10.66 -38.46 11.57
C GLY A 18 9.18 -38.05 11.52
N ASP A 19 8.82 -36.83 11.95
CA ASP A 19 7.46 -36.33 11.76
C ASP A 19 7.15 -36.17 10.26
N PRO A 20 6.01 -36.72 9.76
CA PRO A 20 5.70 -36.66 8.36
C PRO A 20 5.29 -35.25 7.93
N ILE A 21 5.86 -34.77 6.84
CA ILE A 21 5.41 -33.54 6.17
C ILE A 21 4.30 -33.95 5.19
N THR A 22 3.06 -33.59 5.50
CA THR A 22 1.92 -33.93 4.66
C THR A 22 1.54 -32.80 3.72
N SER A 23 0.97 -33.12 2.57
CA SER A 23 0.43 -32.13 1.64
C SER A 23 -0.68 -31.28 2.25
N LYS A 24 -1.41 -31.80 3.25
CA LYS A 24 -2.41 -31.06 4.03
C LYS A 24 -1.74 -29.94 4.81
N LEU A 25 -0.65 -30.23 5.52
CA LEU A 25 0.10 -29.27 6.31
C LEU A 25 0.67 -28.13 5.44
N LEU A 26 1.16 -28.45 4.23
CA LEU A 26 1.66 -27.47 3.27
C LEU A 26 0.54 -26.57 2.73
N ARG A 27 -0.67 -27.07 2.60
CA ARG A 27 -1.84 -26.29 2.16
C ARG A 27 -2.37 -25.36 3.26
N GLU A 28 -2.12 -25.67 4.52
CA GLU A 28 -2.56 -24.88 5.66
C GLU A 28 -1.61 -23.70 5.95
N LEU A 29 -0.48 -23.58 5.26
CA LEU A 29 0.42 -22.45 5.41
C LEU A 29 -0.25 -21.15 4.91
N PRO A 30 -0.47 -20.16 5.77
CA PRO A 30 -1.18 -18.95 5.41
C PRO A 30 -0.21 -17.94 4.72
N THR A 31 0.41 -18.36 3.60
CA THR A 31 1.44 -17.57 2.91
C THR A 31 0.95 -16.19 2.50
N ALA A 32 -0.28 -16.08 2.00
CA ALA A 32 -0.87 -14.80 1.63
C ALA A 32 -1.06 -13.86 2.83
N GLN A 33 -1.40 -14.41 4.01
CA GLN A 33 -1.52 -13.63 5.24
C GLN A 33 -0.16 -13.15 5.74
N ILE A 34 0.85 -14.00 5.66
CA ILE A 34 2.23 -13.67 6.05
C ILE A 34 2.77 -12.57 5.13
N GLU A 35 2.61 -12.70 3.81
CA GLU A 35 2.98 -11.68 2.85
C GLU A 35 2.27 -10.34 3.14
N ALA A 36 0.98 -10.38 3.39
CA ALA A 36 0.19 -9.19 3.70
C ALA A 36 0.68 -8.48 4.97
N VAL A 37 1.04 -9.23 6.02
CA VAL A 37 1.57 -8.66 7.27
C VAL A 37 2.95 -8.07 7.06
N ILE A 38 3.84 -8.76 6.35
CA ILE A 38 5.20 -8.28 6.06
C ILE A 38 5.12 -7.03 5.20
N ASN A 39 4.35 -7.04 4.13
CA ASN A 39 4.21 -5.91 3.24
C ASN A 39 3.59 -4.70 3.96
N LYS A 40 2.58 -4.91 4.82
CA LYS A 40 2.02 -3.86 5.65
C LYS A 40 3.08 -3.21 6.56
N ARG A 41 3.95 -4.01 7.18
CA ARG A 41 5.06 -3.49 7.99
C ARG A 41 6.09 -2.74 7.17
N LEU A 42 6.48 -3.25 6.01
CA LEU A 42 7.41 -2.58 5.11
C LEU A 42 6.86 -1.22 4.63
N PHE A 43 5.58 -1.16 4.30
CA PHE A 43 4.92 0.10 3.96
C PHE A 43 4.90 1.09 5.13
N ALA A 44 4.64 0.61 6.35
CA ALA A 44 4.70 1.45 7.55
C ALA A 44 6.12 1.96 7.82
N MET A 45 7.13 1.08 7.75
CA MET A 45 8.54 1.46 7.93
C MET A 45 9.01 2.46 6.87
N LYS A 46 8.64 2.28 5.61
CA LYS A 46 8.94 3.27 4.55
C LYS A 46 8.29 4.62 4.81
N ARG A 47 7.12 4.64 5.44
CA ARG A 47 6.47 5.88 5.88
C ARG A 47 7.24 6.59 7.00
N GLU A 48 7.66 5.84 8.01
CA GLU A 48 8.40 6.39 9.14
C GLU A 48 9.75 6.97 8.71
N HIS A 49 10.43 6.33 7.78
CA HIS A 49 11.70 6.81 7.24
C HIS A 49 11.56 7.99 6.26
N THR A 50 10.36 8.24 5.76
CA THR A 50 10.11 9.30 4.77
C THR A 50 9.75 10.65 5.39
N VAL A 51 9.46 10.70 6.70
CA VAL A 51 9.11 11.96 7.39
C VAL A 51 10.31 12.46 8.16
N THR A 52 11.11 13.33 7.54
CA THR A 52 12.21 14.02 8.23
C THR A 52 11.96 15.53 8.13
N GLY A 53 11.77 16.19 9.28
CA GLY A 53 11.62 17.64 9.34
C GLY A 53 10.36 18.20 8.66
N GLY A 54 9.22 17.49 8.72
CA GLY A 54 7.94 17.91 8.11
C GLY A 54 7.92 17.82 6.58
N LYS A 55 8.91 17.14 5.98
CA LYS A 55 8.98 16.87 4.55
C LYS A 55 8.87 15.36 4.31
N ILE A 56 8.03 14.99 3.35
CA ILE A 56 7.85 13.63 2.90
C ILE A 56 8.64 13.45 1.61
N VAL A 57 9.53 12.46 1.57
CA VAL A 57 10.30 12.14 0.36
C VAL A 57 9.62 10.95 -0.33
N LEU A 58 9.19 11.14 -1.57
CA LEU A 58 8.62 10.08 -2.40
C LEU A 58 9.70 9.11 -2.90
N PRO A 59 9.35 7.86 -3.24
CA PRO A 59 10.28 6.93 -3.90
C PRO A 59 10.93 7.51 -5.16
N SER A 60 10.22 8.37 -5.88
CA SER A 60 10.75 9.14 -7.04
C SER A 60 11.79 10.20 -6.67
N GLY A 61 12.02 10.45 -5.35
CA GLY A 61 12.90 11.50 -4.86
C GLY A 61 12.26 12.88 -4.72
N ARG A 62 11.01 13.06 -5.14
CA ARG A 62 10.27 14.32 -4.96
C ARG A 62 9.99 14.56 -3.48
N LYS A 63 10.22 15.79 -3.02
CA LYS A 63 9.94 16.22 -1.66
C LYS A 63 8.60 16.94 -1.60
N LEU A 64 7.73 16.51 -0.70
CA LEU A 64 6.43 17.13 -0.41
C LEU A 64 6.44 17.70 1.02
N VAL A 65 5.75 18.80 1.22
CA VAL A 65 5.49 19.32 2.57
C VAL A 65 4.22 18.64 3.09
N GLU A 66 4.20 18.22 4.35
CA GLU A 66 3.07 17.50 4.95
C GLU A 66 1.73 18.25 4.78
N ARG A 67 1.72 19.58 4.94
CA ARG A 67 0.53 20.41 4.75
C ARG A 67 -0.04 20.38 3.32
N ASP A 68 0.78 19.99 2.33
CA ASP A 68 0.37 19.94 0.93
C ASP A 68 -0.11 18.57 0.50
N LEU A 69 -0.09 17.61 1.42
CA LEU A 69 -0.42 16.21 1.14
C LEU A 69 -1.87 16.03 0.68
N LEU A 70 -2.79 16.78 1.28
CA LEU A 70 -4.23 16.73 0.97
C LEU A 70 -4.67 17.83 -0.01
N LYS A 71 -3.73 18.48 -0.70
CA LYS A 71 -4.06 19.38 -1.81
C LYS A 71 -4.37 18.58 -3.08
N PRO A 72 -5.12 19.19 -4.03
CA PRO A 72 -5.38 18.56 -5.31
C PRO A 72 -4.09 18.11 -5.98
N LEU A 73 -4.11 16.90 -6.55
CA LEU A 73 -3.01 16.36 -7.33
C LEU A 73 -2.92 17.18 -8.63
N GLY A 74 -1.91 18.01 -8.78
CA GLY A 74 -1.62 18.65 -10.06
C GLY A 74 -1.14 17.61 -11.07
N GLY A 75 -1.48 17.80 -12.35
CA GLY A 75 -1.03 16.92 -13.44
C GLY A 75 -1.95 15.72 -13.70
N THR A 76 -1.59 14.95 -14.71
CA THR A 76 -2.32 13.75 -15.10
C THR A 76 -1.47 12.50 -14.84
N ALA A 77 -2.15 11.38 -14.62
CA ALA A 77 -1.52 10.07 -14.40
C ALA A 77 -0.55 9.63 -15.54
N LYS A 78 -0.65 10.25 -16.70
CA LYS A 78 0.21 9.98 -17.85
C LYS A 78 1.51 10.81 -17.86
N GLN A 79 1.50 11.96 -17.20
CA GLN A 79 2.60 12.94 -17.28
C GLN A 79 3.49 12.92 -16.04
N ASP A 80 2.96 12.50 -14.89
CA ASP A 80 3.67 12.49 -13.61
C ASP A 80 4.07 11.08 -13.21
N THR A 81 5.36 10.82 -13.13
CA THR A 81 5.90 9.53 -12.65
C THR A 81 5.54 9.25 -11.21
N ASP A 82 5.33 10.28 -10.40
CA ASP A 82 5.01 10.21 -8.97
C ASP A 82 3.50 10.35 -8.67
N PHE A 83 2.64 10.43 -9.68
CA PHE A 83 1.21 10.64 -9.49
C PHE A 83 0.57 9.58 -8.55
N TYR A 84 0.83 8.31 -8.82
CA TYR A 84 0.26 7.22 -7.99
C TYR A 84 0.90 7.13 -6.61
N GLU A 85 2.14 7.56 -6.45
CA GLU A 85 2.77 7.69 -5.13
C GLU A 85 2.05 8.75 -4.29
N ARG A 86 1.69 9.88 -4.89
CA ARG A 86 0.89 10.92 -4.22
C ARG A 86 -0.52 10.46 -3.90
N VAL A 87 -1.17 9.72 -4.80
CA VAL A 87 -2.47 9.07 -4.51
C VAL A 87 -2.37 8.14 -3.32
N ALA A 88 -1.33 7.31 -3.26
CA ALA A 88 -1.10 6.40 -2.15
C ALA A 88 -0.87 7.14 -0.82
N LEU A 89 -0.15 8.26 -0.85
CA LEU A 89 0.05 9.10 0.33
C LEU A 89 -1.26 9.73 0.81
N GLN A 90 -2.06 10.30 -0.09
CA GLN A 90 -3.37 10.87 0.28
C GLN A 90 -4.26 9.80 0.91
N HIS A 91 -4.39 8.65 0.26
CA HIS A 91 -5.18 7.54 0.79
C HIS A 91 -4.70 7.09 2.16
N GLY A 92 -3.40 6.96 2.31
CA GLY A 92 -2.80 6.54 3.57
C GLY A 92 -3.01 7.56 4.70
N ARG A 93 -2.92 8.84 4.41
CA ARG A 93 -3.15 9.91 5.40
C ARG A 93 -4.60 9.92 5.87
N LEU A 94 -5.55 9.89 4.93
CA LEU A 94 -6.98 9.84 5.24
C LEU A 94 -7.34 8.61 6.07
N ALA A 95 -6.79 7.44 5.71
CA ALA A 95 -6.99 6.21 6.47
C ALA A 95 -6.43 6.31 7.92
N GLN A 96 -5.31 7.01 8.11
CA GLN A 96 -4.74 7.27 9.44
C GLN A 96 -5.60 8.22 10.27
N GLU A 97 -6.24 9.18 9.64
CA GLU A 97 -7.16 10.12 10.27
C GLU A 97 -8.54 9.48 10.58
N GLY A 98 -8.72 8.21 10.21
CA GLY A 98 -9.96 7.46 10.49
C GLY A 98 -11.04 7.66 9.44
N ASP A 99 -10.71 8.18 8.27
CA ASP A 99 -11.67 8.30 7.17
C ASP A 99 -12.19 6.93 6.77
N LYS A 100 -13.50 6.77 6.76
CA LYS A 100 -14.18 5.51 6.42
C LYS A 100 -14.19 5.24 4.92
N ASN A 101 -14.05 6.28 4.10
CA ASN A 101 -14.05 6.17 2.64
C ASN A 101 -13.01 7.10 2.00
N PRO A 102 -11.71 6.79 2.15
CA PRO A 102 -10.63 7.61 1.61
C PRO A 102 -10.75 7.90 0.12
N SER A 103 -11.30 6.95 -0.66
CA SER A 103 -11.48 7.14 -2.11
C SER A 103 -12.49 8.23 -2.44
N ALA A 104 -13.57 8.34 -1.65
CA ALA A 104 -14.55 9.42 -1.83
C ALA A 104 -13.95 10.79 -1.48
N THR A 105 -13.19 10.87 -0.41
CA THR A 105 -12.49 12.09 -0.01
C THR A 105 -11.43 12.51 -1.04
N ILE A 106 -10.67 11.55 -1.59
CA ILE A 106 -9.73 11.81 -2.70
C ILE A 106 -10.47 12.37 -3.92
N ALA A 107 -11.65 11.81 -4.25
CA ALA A 107 -12.47 12.29 -5.35
C ALA A 107 -12.89 13.77 -5.15
N GLN A 108 -13.33 14.12 -3.94
CA GLN A 108 -13.68 15.48 -3.57
C GLN A 108 -12.49 16.44 -3.64
N ILE A 109 -11.36 16.08 -3.03
CA ILE A 109 -10.14 16.91 -3.02
C ILE A 109 -9.70 17.22 -4.45
N ASN A 110 -9.80 16.24 -5.34
CA ASN A 110 -9.30 16.36 -6.72
C ASN A 110 -10.35 16.78 -7.74
N GLY A 111 -11.61 16.97 -7.32
CA GLY A 111 -12.70 17.37 -8.22
C GLY A 111 -13.00 16.34 -9.32
N VAL A 112 -12.84 15.04 -9.03
CA VAL A 112 -13.05 13.95 -9.99
C VAL A 112 -14.17 13.02 -9.54
N ALA A 113 -14.69 12.21 -10.47
CA ALA A 113 -15.70 11.21 -10.13
C ALA A 113 -15.11 10.15 -9.17
N LEU A 114 -15.96 9.59 -8.29
CA LEU A 114 -15.57 8.54 -7.35
C LEU A 114 -14.93 7.33 -8.05
N THR A 115 -15.49 6.92 -9.19
CA THR A 115 -14.95 5.82 -10.00
C THR A 115 -13.53 6.09 -10.49
N THR A 116 -13.21 7.35 -10.80
CA THR A 116 -11.86 7.77 -11.20
C THR A 116 -10.90 7.64 -10.02
N ALA A 117 -11.27 8.15 -8.86
CA ALA A 117 -10.44 8.04 -7.65
C ALA A 117 -10.23 6.58 -7.22
N GLN A 118 -11.27 5.76 -7.28
CA GLN A 118 -11.16 4.32 -7.04
C GLN A 118 -10.20 3.63 -8.02
N GLY A 119 -10.26 4.01 -9.31
CA GLY A 119 -9.33 3.54 -10.33
C GLY A 119 -7.87 3.92 -10.03
N TRP A 120 -7.63 5.14 -9.53
CA TRP A 120 -6.31 5.57 -9.10
C TRP A 120 -5.79 4.76 -7.91
N VAL A 121 -6.63 4.55 -6.91
CA VAL A 121 -6.29 3.73 -5.73
C VAL A 121 -6.01 2.28 -6.13
N ALA A 122 -6.81 1.71 -7.03
CA ALA A 122 -6.59 0.36 -7.55
C ALA A 122 -5.24 0.24 -8.27
N LYS A 123 -4.89 1.23 -9.12
CA LYS A 123 -3.60 1.28 -9.81
C LYS A 123 -2.43 1.48 -8.83
N ALA A 124 -2.59 2.31 -7.80
CA ALA A 124 -1.59 2.47 -6.76
C ALA A 124 -1.36 1.14 -6.01
N ARG A 125 -2.41 0.37 -5.72
CA ARG A 125 -2.30 -0.98 -5.15
C ARG A 125 -1.60 -1.95 -6.09
N ALA A 126 -1.98 -1.97 -7.37
CA ALA A 126 -1.34 -2.83 -8.37
C ALA A 126 0.16 -2.54 -8.53
N ARG A 127 0.60 -1.31 -8.24
CA ARG A 127 2.01 -0.91 -8.22
C ARG A 127 2.71 -1.18 -6.88
N GLY A 128 2.04 -1.81 -5.92
CA GLY A 128 2.59 -2.08 -4.60
C GLY A 128 2.76 -0.84 -3.70
N LEU A 129 2.14 0.30 -4.05
CA LEU A 129 2.23 1.54 -3.28
C LEU A 129 1.24 1.59 -2.10
N LEU A 130 0.24 0.72 -2.11
CA LEU A 130 -0.75 0.55 -1.06
C LEU A 130 -0.93 -0.93 -0.73
N PRO A 131 -1.25 -1.25 0.53
CA PRO A 131 -1.57 -2.62 0.90
C PRO A 131 -2.81 -3.12 0.12
N PRO A 132 -2.91 -4.44 -0.12
CA PRO A 132 -4.07 -5.02 -0.79
C PRO A 132 -5.36 -4.67 -0.07
N GLY A 133 -6.42 -4.39 -0.83
CA GLY A 133 -7.75 -4.11 -0.30
C GLY A 133 -8.33 -5.34 0.42
N ARG A 134 -8.96 -5.14 1.56
CA ARG A 134 -9.72 -6.20 2.21
C ARG A 134 -11.05 -6.39 1.48
N ARG A 135 -11.40 -7.64 1.14
CA ARG A 135 -12.71 -7.96 0.60
C ARG A 135 -13.81 -7.52 1.58
N GLY A 136 -14.80 -6.77 1.09
CA GLY A 136 -15.95 -6.35 1.88
C GLY A 136 -15.80 -4.99 2.59
N ARG A 137 -14.72 -4.26 2.40
CA ARG A 137 -14.59 -2.88 2.87
C ARG A 137 -14.35 -1.98 1.67
N ALA A 138 -15.34 -1.14 1.36
CA ALA A 138 -15.14 -0.06 0.39
C ALA A 138 -13.99 0.82 0.88
N GLY A 139 -12.94 0.87 0.12
CA GLY A 139 -11.76 1.65 0.45
C GLY A 139 -11.36 2.53 -0.70
#